data_ed663505775beb4eae273b9f0b738790
#
_entry.id   ed663505775beb4eae273b9f0b738790
#
_cell.length_a   1.000
_cell.length_b   1.000
_cell.length_c   1.000
_cell.angle_alpha   90.00
_cell.angle_beta   90.00
_cell.angle_gamma   90.00
#
_symmetry.space_group_name_H-M   'P 1'
#
loop_
_entity.id
_entity.type
_entity.pdbx_description
1 polymer ?
#
loop_
_entity_poly.entity_id
_entity_poly.type
_entity_poly.pdbx_seq_one_letter_code
_entity_poly.pdbx_strand_id
1 'polypeptide(L)'
;IQERFNYNCVTQTMEFMSGEDILRLDPISQIDTLYLEGHKMIPYGTRFLEVLYQSSEFSLLIDHKRKMKEDGKIGAMGIKTQNGVQNVDHRSLGIDYRQGWERGVDLYTYEDETSYWLKTRRKMKRFRDVKSLYKILPDKKPMIESYVEEHRTVFSTPDEVLELLKCCM
;
A
#
# COMPACT_ATOMS: atom_id res chain seq x y z
N ILE A 1 6.98 24.23 4.94
CA ILE A 1 5.96 24.36 3.88
C ILE A 1 4.81 23.46 4.32
N GLN A 2 3.62 24.03 4.54
CA GLN A 2 2.41 23.26 4.83
C GLN A 2 1.64 23.11 3.51
N GLU A 3 1.94 22.02 2.78
CA GLU A 3 1.20 21.64 1.59
C GLU A 3 0.29 20.45 1.93
N ARG A 4 -0.82 20.31 1.21
CA ARG A 4 -1.69 19.14 1.35
C ARG A 4 -1.14 18.00 0.50
N PHE A 5 -0.55 17.01 1.16
CA PHE A 5 -0.07 15.80 0.53
C PHE A 5 -1.11 14.69 0.58
N ASN A 6 -1.09 13.84 -0.44
CA ASN A 6 -1.84 12.59 -0.50
C ASN A 6 -0.96 11.49 -1.08
N TYR A 7 -1.03 10.29 -0.53
CA TYR A 7 -0.36 9.12 -1.10
C TYR A 7 -1.35 8.30 -1.92
N ASN A 8 -1.14 8.27 -3.23
CA ASN A 8 -1.94 7.47 -4.14
C ASN A 8 -1.46 6.02 -4.13
N CYS A 9 -2.20 5.14 -3.43
CA CYS A 9 -1.85 3.72 -3.29
C CYS A 9 -1.96 2.92 -4.60
N VAL A 10 -2.65 3.42 -5.63
CA VAL A 10 -2.77 2.75 -6.92
C VAL A 10 -1.54 3.01 -7.78
N THR A 11 -1.14 4.28 -7.92
CA THR A 11 0.04 4.69 -8.66
C THR A 11 1.32 4.61 -7.84
N GLN A 12 1.20 4.48 -6.51
CA GLN A 12 2.28 4.51 -5.53
C GLN A 12 3.09 5.81 -5.59
N THR A 13 2.41 6.93 -5.79
CA THR A 13 3.01 8.26 -5.89
C THR A 13 2.53 9.18 -4.78
N MET A 14 3.43 10.04 -4.31
CA MET A 14 3.07 11.15 -3.44
C MET A 14 2.61 12.32 -4.31
N GLU A 15 1.43 12.82 -4.04
CA GLU A 15 0.77 13.89 -4.78
C GLU A 15 0.51 15.07 -3.85
N PHE A 16 0.51 16.28 -4.38
CA PHE A 16 0.19 17.49 -3.63
C PHE A 16 -0.57 18.49 -4.49
N MET A 17 -1.33 19.36 -3.83
CA MET A 17 -2.08 20.43 -4.49
C MET A 17 -1.19 21.66 -4.67
N SER A 18 -1.13 22.19 -5.90
CA SER A 18 -0.52 23.49 -6.21
C SER A 18 -1.52 24.35 -6.96
N GLY A 19 -2.22 25.21 -6.24
CA GLY A 19 -3.39 25.90 -6.77
C GLY A 19 -4.53 24.92 -7.06
N GLU A 20 -4.96 24.81 -8.32
CA GLU A 20 -5.99 23.86 -8.77
C GLU A 20 -5.41 22.55 -9.33
N ASP A 21 -4.09 22.48 -9.48
CA ASP A 21 -3.41 21.34 -10.08
C ASP A 21 -2.95 20.31 -9.03
N ILE A 22 -3.06 19.04 -9.40
CA ILE A 22 -2.47 17.93 -8.62
C ILE A 22 -1.12 17.61 -9.24
N LEU A 23 -0.07 17.86 -8.49
CA LEU A 23 1.30 17.59 -8.90
C LEU A 23 1.87 16.38 -8.16
N ARG A 24 2.80 15.70 -8.84
CA ARG A 24 3.55 14.58 -8.25
C ARG A 24 4.85 15.07 -7.64
N LEU A 25 5.17 14.54 -6.48
CA LEU A 25 6.44 14.82 -5.83
C LEU A 25 7.58 14.06 -6.54
N ASP A 26 8.47 14.80 -7.18
CA ASP A 26 9.63 14.29 -7.91
C ASP A 26 10.74 15.37 -7.91
N PRO A 27 12.03 15.04 -7.72
CA PRO A 27 12.57 13.68 -7.54
C PRO A 27 12.50 13.17 -6.10
N ILE A 28 12.01 11.97 -5.92
CA ILE A 28 11.91 11.28 -4.62
C ILE A 28 13.28 11.08 -3.97
N SER A 29 14.35 10.94 -4.76
CA SER A 29 15.72 10.73 -4.29
C SER A 29 16.32 11.87 -3.47
N GLN A 30 15.72 13.06 -3.51
CA GLN A 30 16.14 14.22 -2.71
C GLN A 30 15.42 14.30 -1.36
N ILE A 31 14.56 13.34 -1.05
CA ILE A 31 13.74 13.33 0.15
C ILE A 31 14.25 12.21 1.06
N ASP A 32 14.61 12.54 2.28
CA ASP A 32 14.99 11.53 3.29
C ASP A 32 13.77 10.97 4.01
N THR A 33 12.85 11.85 4.40
CA THR A 33 11.67 11.49 5.18
C THR A 33 10.55 12.50 4.93
N LEU A 34 9.33 12.00 4.87
CA LEU A 34 8.12 12.81 4.78
C LEU A 34 7.14 12.36 5.86
N TYR A 35 6.41 13.28 6.46
CA TYR A 35 5.35 12.98 7.41
C TYR A 35 3.99 13.32 6.80
N LEU A 36 3.13 12.31 6.69
CA LEU A 36 1.77 12.43 6.18
C LEU A 36 0.79 12.10 7.32
N GLU A 37 0.09 13.10 7.83
CA GLU A 37 -0.87 12.94 8.95
C GLU A 37 -0.30 12.21 10.18
N GLY A 38 0.99 12.42 10.47
CA GLY A 38 1.69 11.75 11.55
C GLY A 38 2.38 10.43 11.17
N HIS A 39 2.08 9.88 10.00
CA HIS A 39 2.73 8.69 9.46
C HIS A 39 4.08 9.03 8.85
N LYS A 40 5.13 8.36 9.32
CA LYS A 40 6.49 8.54 8.81
C LYS A 40 6.67 7.76 7.52
N MET A 41 6.89 8.46 6.41
CA MET A 41 7.12 7.88 5.09
C MET A 41 8.58 8.02 4.69
N ILE A 42 9.20 6.97 4.20
CA ILE A 42 10.58 6.99 3.68
C ILE A 42 10.60 6.59 2.21
N PRO A 43 11.47 7.18 1.40
CA PRO A 43 11.59 6.84 -0.02
C PRO A 43 12.15 5.42 -0.20
N TYR A 44 11.59 4.70 -1.18
CA TYR A 44 12.06 3.40 -1.60
C TYR A 44 11.88 3.21 -3.10
N GLY A 45 12.95 3.37 -3.88
CA GLY A 45 12.88 3.40 -5.33
C GLY A 45 12.03 4.56 -5.83
N THR A 46 10.92 4.27 -6.50
CA THR A 46 9.99 5.28 -7.06
C THR A 46 8.76 5.52 -6.19
N ARG A 47 8.72 4.99 -4.97
CA ARG A 47 7.57 5.07 -4.06
C ARG A 47 8.01 5.34 -2.63
N PHE A 48 7.04 5.46 -1.73
CA PHE A 48 7.28 5.60 -0.30
C PHE A 48 6.81 4.35 0.45
N LEU A 49 7.54 4.02 1.53
CA LEU A 49 7.13 3.04 2.52
C LEU A 49 6.82 3.76 3.82
N GLU A 50 5.73 3.40 4.48
CA GLU A 50 5.43 3.86 5.82
C GLU A 50 6.27 3.12 6.85
N VAL A 51 6.86 3.83 7.81
CA VAL A 51 7.57 3.23 8.94
C VAL A 51 6.59 3.03 10.09
N LEU A 52 6.08 1.82 10.25
CA LEU A 52 5.17 1.48 11.34
C LEU A 52 5.92 1.36 12.68
N TYR A 53 7.09 0.76 12.65
CA TYR A 53 7.91 0.56 13.84
C TYR A 53 9.40 0.59 13.51
N GLN A 54 10.17 1.15 14.45
CA GLN A 54 11.62 1.20 14.32
C GLN A 54 12.28 1.03 15.69
N SER A 55 13.18 0.04 15.79
CA SER A 55 14.04 -0.20 16.95
C SER A 55 15.48 -0.43 16.53
N SER A 56 16.35 -0.70 17.51
CA SER A 56 17.74 -1.09 17.26
C SER A 56 17.88 -2.48 16.61
N GLU A 57 16.88 -3.34 16.75
CA GLU A 57 16.89 -4.72 16.29
C GLU A 57 16.27 -4.87 14.90
N PHE A 58 15.08 -4.28 14.72
CA PHE A 58 14.37 -4.33 13.45
C PHE A 58 13.49 -3.09 13.20
N SER A 59 13.10 -2.93 11.95
CA SER A 59 12.04 -1.99 11.57
C SER A 59 10.98 -2.72 10.75
N LEU A 60 9.72 -2.39 11.00
CA LEU A 60 8.58 -2.83 10.20
C LEU A 60 8.10 -1.67 9.36
N LEU A 61 8.06 -1.90 8.04
CA LEU A 61 7.59 -0.92 7.07
C LEU A 61 6.40 -1.50 6.31
N ILE A 62 5.53 -0.60 5.84
CA ILE A 62 4.36 -0.96 5.03
C ILE A 62 4.50 -0.37 3.64
N ASP A 63 4.25 -1.19 2.64
CA ASP A 63 4.13 -0.82 1.23
C ASP A 63 2.63 -0.79 0.88
N HIS A 64 2.02 0.38 0.98
CA HIS A 64 0.62 0.57 0.64
C HIS A 64 0.44 0.48 -0.87
N LYS A 65 -0.24 -0.57 -1.30
CA LYS A 65 -0.55 -0.77 -2.71
C LYS A 65 -1.98 -1.25 -2.88
N ARG A 66 -2.69 -0.65 -3.83
CA ARG A 66 -4.01 -1.09 -4.27
C ARG A 66 -4.00 -1.31 -5.77
N LYS A 67 -4.68 -2.36 -6.20
CA LYS A 67 -4.94 -2.62 -7.61
C LYS A 67 -6.37 -2.25 -7.91
N MET A 68 -6.55 -1.38 -8.90
CA MET A 68 -7.87 -1.04 -9.39
C MET A 68 -8.30 -2.05 -10.45
N LYS A 69 -9.54 -2.53 -10.33
CA LYS A 69 -10.19 -3.40 -11.30
C LYS A 69 -11.45 -2.72 -11.79
N GLU A 70 -11.65 -2.71 -13.10
CA GLU A 70 -12.92 -2.29 -13.70
C GLU A 70 -13.97 -3.37 -13.41
N ASP A 71 -15.06 -3.00 -12.73
CA ASP A 71 -16.14 -3.92 -12.35
C ASP A 71 -17.34 -3.83 -13.32
N GLY A 72 -17.13 -3.25 -14.49
CA GLY A 72 -18.11 -3.09 -15.56
C GLY A 72 -18.66 -1.68 -15.68
N LYS A 73 -19.55 -1.50 -16.65
CA LYS A 73 -20.25 -0.22 -16.90
C LYS A 73 -21.73 -0.36 -16.59
N ILE A 74 -22.28 0.65 -15.96
CA ILE A 74 -23.74 0.75 -15.84
C ILE A 74 -24.27 1.30 -17.15
N GLY A 75 -24.96 0.46 -17.93
CA GLY A 75 -25.64 0.87 -19.15
C GLY A 75 -26.86 1.78 -18.88
N ALA A 76 -27.45 2.33 -19.93
CA ALA A 76 -28.52 3.32 -19.89
C ALA A 76 -29.80 2.89 -19.11
N MET A 77 -29.95 1.63 -18.73
CA MET A 77 -31.06 1.09 -17.93
C MET A 77 -30.62 0.64 -16.53
N GLY A 78 -29.45 1.02 -16.04
CA GLY A 78 -28.94 0.59 -14.73
C GLY A 78 -28.49 -0.87 -14.68
N ILE A 79 -28.40 -1.55 -15.83
CA ILE A 79 -27.97 -2.94 -15.90
C ILE A 79 -26.45 -2.98 -16.01
N LYS A 80 -25.77 -3.71 -15.09
CA LYS A 80 -24.33 -3.99 -15.18
C LYS A 80 -24.02 -4.81 -16.42
N THR A 81 -23.23 -4.27 -17.33
CA THR A 81 -22.64 -5.04 -18.43
C THR A 81 -21.24 -5.47 -18.01
N GLN A 82 -21.04 -6.77 -17.84
CA GLN A 82 -19.71 -7.34 -17.63
C GLN A 82 -18.95 -7.36 -18.97
N ASN A 83 -18.14 -6.35 -19.20
CA ASN A 83 -17.08 -6.45 -20.20
C ASN A 83 -15.83 -6.97 -19.51
N GLY A 84 -15.16 -7.92 -20.15
CA GLY A 84 -14.03 -8.64 -19.59
C GLY A 84 -12.97 -7.76 -18.95
N VAL A 85 -12.43 -8.24 -17.86
CA VAL A 85 -11.39 -7.58 -17.04
C VAL A 85 -10.20 -7.19 -17.92
N GLN A 86 -10.10 -5.93 -18.30
CA GLN A 86 -8.87 -5.36 -18.81
C GLN A 86 -8.13 -4.69 -17.66
N ASN A 87 -6.87 -5.05 -17.48
CA ASN A 87 -5.98 -4.33 -16.60
C ASN A 87 -5.72 -2.95 -17.22
N VAL A 88 -6.38 -1.93 -16.68
CA VAL A 88 -6.16 -0.55 -17.14
C VAL A 88 -4.92 0.01 -16.46
N ASP A 89 -3.90 0.30 -17.25
CA ASP A 89 -2.72 1.03 -16.77
C ASP A 89 -3.07 2.53 -16.73
N HIS A 90 -3.28 3.05 -15.51
CA HIS A 90 -3.68 4.43 -15.27
C HIS A 90 -2.70 5.49 -15.77
N ARG A 91 -1.48 5.11 -16.12
CA ARG A 91 -0.48 6.05 -16.63
C ARG A 91 -0.86 6.65 -17.99
N SER A 92 -1.77 5.99 -18.72
CA SER A 92 -2.16 6.41 -20.07
C SER A 92 -3.48 7.16 -20.16
N LEU A 93 -4.27 7.22 -19.09
CA LEU A 93 -5.67 7.63 -19.24
C LEU A 93 -5.96 9.09 -18.87
N GLY A 94 -5.06 9.84 -18.25
CA GLY A 94 -5.30 11.25 -17.91
C GLY A 94 -6.74 11.50 -17.42
N ILE A 95 -7.27 10.63 -16.56
CA ILE A 95 -8.67 10.67 -16.16
C ILE A 95 -8.87 11.89 -15.27
N ASP A 96 -9.47 12.93 -15.85
CA ASP A 96 -10.04 14.01 -15.09
C ASP A 96 -11.30 13.49 -14.36
N TYR A 97 -11.21 13.29 -13.07
CA TYR A 97 -12.30 12.83 -12.21
C TYR A 97 -13.55 13.75 -12.27
N ARG A 98 -13.42 14.96 -12.85
CA ARG A 98 -14.53 15.91 -13.01
C ARG A 98 -15.44 15.60 -14.21
N GLN A 99 -14.97 14.86 -15.23
CA GLN A 99 -15.74 14.54 -16.43
C GLN A 99 -16.51 13.22 -16.38
N GLY A 100 -16.37 12.41 -15.32
CA GLY A 100 -16.97 11.07 -15.21
C GLY A 100 -18.49 11.04 -15.06
N TRP A 101 -19.14 12.17 -14.82
CA TRP A 101 -20.58 12.21 -14.51
C TRP A 101 -21.49 12.13 -15.75
N GLU A 102 -20.98 12.37 -16.95
CA GLU A 102 -21.81 12.47 -18.17
C GLU A 102 -21.82 11.23 -19.08
N ARG A 103 -20.93 10.23 -18.85
CA ARG A 103 -20.75 9.12 -19.79
C ARG A 103 -20.87 7.71 -19.18
N GLY A 104 -21.81 7.50 -18.29
CA GLY A 104 -21.95 6.23 -17.61
C GLY A 104 -20.89 6.06 -16.51
N VAL A 105 -21.32 5.64 -15.33
CA VAL A 105 -20.43 5.48 -14.18
C VAL A 105 -19.61 4.23 -14.38
N ASP A 106 -18.32 4.37 -14.67
CA ASP A 106 -17.39 3.24 -14.62
C ASP A 106 -17.25 2.80 -13.15
N LEU A 107 -17.60 1.55 -12.88
CA LEU A 107 -17.49 0.99 -11.54
C LEU A 107 -16.10 0.40 -11.38
N TYR A 108 -15.41 0.86 -10.36
CA TYR A 108 -14.10 0.34 -10.00
C TYR A 108 -14.16 -0.34 -8.64
N THR A 109 -13.53 -1.49 -8.53
CA THR A 109 -13.23 -2.14 -7.26
C THR A 109 -11.74 -2.09 -7.00
N TYR A 110 -11.37 -2.00 -5.74
CA TYR A 110 -9.97 -1.96 -5.32
C TYR A 110 -9.62 -3.25 -4.59
N GLU A 111 -8.58 -3.91 -5.05
CA GLU A 111 -7.98 -5.06 -4.38
C GLU A 111 -6.77 -4.57 -3.59
N ASP A 112 -6.73 -4.90 -2.29
CA ASP A 112 -5.61 -4.57 -1.44
C ASP A 112 -4.41 -5.48 -1.76
N GLU A 113 -3.31 -4.86 -2.18
CA GLU A 113 -2.03 -5.51 -2.43
C GLU A 113 -0.95 -5.05 -1.44
N THR A 114 -1.36 -4.50 -0.29
CA THR A 114 -0.46 -4.06 0.78
C THR A 114 0.49 -5.18 1.19
N SER A 115 1.71 -4.83 1.47
CA SER A 115 2.75 -5.75 1.91
C SER A 115 3.66 -5.11 2.95
N TYR A 116 4.30 -5.95 3.72
CA TYR A 116 5.19 -5.56 4.80
C TYR A 116 6.64 -5.78 4.42
N TRP A 117 7.52 -4.96 4.99
CA TRP A 117 8.96 -5.10 4.85
C TRP A 117 9.60 -5.19 6.23
N LEU A 118 10.27 -6.28 6.48
CA LEU A 118 11.11 -6.45 7.66
C LEU A 118 12.53 -6.02 7.33
N LYS A 119 12.97 -4.92 7.94
CA LYS A 119 14.34 -4.43 7.85
C LYS A 119 15.09 -4.79 9.13
N THR A 120 16.15 -5.56 9.02
CA THR A 120 17.10 -5.86 10.08
C THR A 120 18.45 -5.21 9.76
N ARG A 121 19.43 -5.30 10.66
CA ARG A 121 20.78 -4.75 10.41
C ARG A 121 21.43 -5.26 9.12
N ARG A 122 21.07 -6.46 8.67
CA ARG A 122 21.72 -7.13 7.51
C ARG A 122 20.87 -7.19 6.26
N LYS A 123 19.55 -7.18 6.38
CA LYS A 123 18.65 -7.51 5.26
C LYS A 123 17.33 -6.73 5.37
N MET A 124 16.78 -6.43 4.22
CA MET A 124 15.41 -5.92 4.09
C MET A 124 14.65 -6.88 3.19
N LYS A 125 13.57 -7.46 3.69
CA LYS A 125 12.80 -8.49 2.98
C LYS A 125 11.30 -8.23 3.07
N ARG A 126 10.61 -8.46 1.96
CA ARG A 126 9.17 -8.29 1.82
C ARG A 126 8.42 -9.55 2.18
N PHE A 127 7.27 -9.40 2.85
CA PHE A 127 6.32 -10.46 3.14
C PHE A 127 4.88 -9.92 3.10
N ARG A 128 3.91 -10.81 2.94
CA ARG A 128 2.46 -10.47 2.89
C ARG A 128 1.64 -11.34 3.82
N ASP A 129 2.15 -12.50 4.19
CA ASP A 129 1.47 -13.54 4.95
C ASP A 129 2.45 -14.30 5.84
N VAL A 130 1.89 -15.12 6.71
CA VAL A 130 2.66 -15.99 7.63
C VAL A 130 3.62 -16.91 6.87
N LYS A 131 3.19 -17.46 5.70
CA LYS A 131 4.03 -18.38 4.92
C LYS A 131 5.27 -17.69 4.36
N SER A 132 5.12 -16.45 3.91
CA SER A 132 6.26 -15.65 3.44
C SER A 132 7.16 -15.21 4.60
N LEU A 133 6.60 -14.96 5.79
CA LEU A 133 7.38 -14.65 7.00
C LEU A 133 8.24 -15.83 7.44
N TYR A 134 7.76 -17.08 7.37
CA TYR A 134 8.55 -18.28 7.65
C TYR A 134 9.83 -18.37 6.79
N LYS A 135 9.75 -17.95 5.52
CA LYS A 135 10.93 -17.93 4.64
C LYS A 135 11.96 -16.87 5.03
N ILE A 136 11.51 -15.82 5.70
CA ILE A 136 12.37 -14.72 6.16
C ILE A 136 13.02 -15.07 7.50
N LEU A 137 12.26 -15.69 8.40
CA LEU A 137 12.64 -16.05 9.77
C LEU A 137 12.48 -17.55 10.01
N PRO A 138 13.25 -18.41 9.32
CA PRO A 138 13.09 -19.86 9.44
C PRO A 138 13.37 -20.36 10.87
N ASP A 139 14.33 -19.75 11.57
CA ASP A 139 14.70 -20.11 12.93
C ASP A 139 13.62 -19.76 13.97
N LYS A 140 12.70 -18.85 13.61
CA LYS A 140 11.59 -18.40 14.45
C LYS A 140 10.25 -19.05 14.09
N LYS A 141 10.24 -19.95 13.12
CA LYS A 141 9.03 -20.59 12.63
C LYS A 141 8.17 -21.22 13.73
N PRO A 142 8.71 -22.03 14.67
CA PRO A 142 7.87 -22.63 15.73
C PRO A 142 7.20 -21.58 16.63
N MET A 143 7.91 -20.50 16.94
CA MET A 143 7.39 -19.40 17.75
C MET A 143 6.27 -18.66 17.03
N ILE A 144 6.44 -18.40 15.74
CA ILE A 144 5.41 -17.76 14.91
C ILE A 144 4.17 -18.67 14.80
N GLU A 145 4.35 -19.98 14.62
CA GLU A 145 3.24 -20.94 14.58
C GLU A 145 2.44 -20.94 15.87
N SER A 146 3.12 -21.05 17.02
CA SER A 146 2.48 -21.01 18.34
C SER A 146 1.70 -19.71 18.57
N TYR A 147 2.29 -18.56 18.20
CA TYR A 147 1.62 -17.28 18.34
C TYR A 147 0.36 -17.18 17.45
N VAL A 148 0.44 -17.63 16.21
CA VAL A 148 -0.69 -17.61 15.27
C VAL A 148 -1.82 -18.53 15.72
N GLU A 149 -1.49 -19.70 16.28
CA GLU A 149 -2.49 -20.63 16.84
C GLU A 149 -3.21 -20.03 18.06
N GLU A 150 -2.45 -19.41 18.96
CA GLU A 150 -2.98 -18.82 20.19
C GLU A 150 -3.87 -17.60 19.92
N HIS A 151 -3.42 -16.67 19.05
CA HIS A 151 -4.07 -15.40 18.80
C HIS A 151 -5.00 -15.41 17.59
N ARG A 152 -5.02 -16.49 16.79
CA ARG A 152 -5.75 -16.59 15.52
C ARG A 152 -5.46 -15.42 14.58
N THR A 153 -4.25 -14.88 14.66
CA THR A 153 -3.80 -13.73 13.90
C THR A 153 -3.75 -14.05 12.42
N VAL A 154 -4.40 -13.26 11.63
CA VAL A 154 -4.57 -13.46 10.18
C VAL A 154 -3.96 -12.34 9.33
N PHE A 155 -3.07 -11.53 9.85
CA PHE A 155 -2.52 -10.38 9.13
C PHE A 155 -3.60 -9.38 8.69
N SER A 156 -4.66 -9.22 9.49
CA SER A 156 -5.78 -8.35 9.16
C SER A 156 -5.44 -6.88 9.33
N THR A 157 -4.60 -6.58 10.30
CA THR A 157 -4.18 -5.21 10.62
C THR A 157 -2.66 -5.09 10.73
N PRO A 158 -2.08 -3.90 10.46
CA PRO A 158 -0.65 -3.67 10.66
C PRO A 158 -0.19 -3.88 12.12
N ASP A 159 -1.05 -3.58 13.09
CA ASP A 159 -0.75 -3.72 14.51
C ASP A 159 -0.60 -5.20 14.90
N GLU A 160 -1.45 -6.08 14.40
CA GLU A 160 -1.30 -7.54 14.61
C GLU A 160 0.04 -8.07 14.09
N VAL A 161 0.47 -7.58 12.92
CA VAL A 161 1.77 -7.96 12.34
C VAL A 161 2.92 -7.44 13.21
N LEU A 162 2.79 -6.23 13.74
CA LEU A 162 3.79 -5.65 14.64
C LEU A 162 3.90 -6.43 15.96
N GLU A 163 2.77 -6.79 16.57
CA GLU A 163 2.74 -7.56 17.81
C GLU A 163 3.37 -8.95 17.62
N LEU A 164 3.02 -9.64 16.53
CA LEU A 164 3.65 -10.90 16.16
C LEU A 164 5.17 -10.76 16.06
N LEU A 165 5.66 -9.73 15.37
CA LEU A 165 7.10 -9.52 15.22
C LEU A 165 7.79 -9.17 16.54
N LYS A 166 7.17 -8.35 17.39
CA LYS A 166 7.71 -8.02 18.72
C LYS A 166 7.84 -9.26 19.61
N CYS A 167 6.90 -10.20 19.50
CA CYS A 167 6.97 -11.45 20.23
C CYS A 167 8.11 -12.35 19.74
N CYS A 168 8.40 -12.33 18.44
CA CYS A 168 9.33 -13.25 17.81
C CYS A 168 10.77 -12.72 17.66
N MET A 169 11.00 -11.41 17.78
CA MET A 169 12.31 -10.78 17.54
C MET A 169 13.03 -10.46 18.82
#